data_ea586b23f3885fbbd71ecd29d0bd7ffa
#
_entry.id   ea586b23f3885fbbd71ecd29d0bd7ffa
#
_cell.length_a   1.000
_cell.length_b   1.000
_cell.length_c   1.000
_cell.angle_alpha   90.00
_cell.angle_beta   90.00
_cell.angle_gamma   90.00
#
_symmetry.space_group_name_H-M   'P 1'
#
loop_
_entity.id
_entity.type
_entity.pdbx_description
1 polymer ?
#
loop_
_entity_poly.entity_id
_entity_poly.type
_entity_poly.pdbx_seq_one_letter_code
_entity_poly.pdbx_strand_id
1 'polypeptide(L)'
;NEQEARMLHNLTDSYGVNSNHAYVDIMTTNATRYVQNPGAIQYVGYPYTIMNPHLFVPAWIKNTENNQTLSWEYYKYTNAVFHRTGMGFRGFQQIETEDMVNDRTMTSTYDIELLGSELEKSTPTDTIKRIYDLKRESNRIALLTLKQETTENVLNETTTIGKYEYNDYGQILHSSVSSGHYTEQATYSYRNVDDGSLYLLGVQDSVETRKMRDDSLFVETIHIDYDDRYLPVSRTERINGKKSLQEKFEYNANWQMTAHSQCNYESDQWLKTQFEYNDLGQLVKETDPMGFHVTHRYDETTGLPLSDTDHKGRTTRYEYDEWGNLLKTTYPDGRKKQTATAWSSPEEPGLFRITAAETGNPLVKTYYDALKREVRTATTR
;
A
#
# COMPACT_ATOMS: atom_id res chain seq x y z
N ASN A 1 -33.56 17.02 -7.24
CA ASN A 1 -32.60 17.12 -8.34
C ASN A 1 -32.14 15.68 -8.70
N GLU A 2 -32.26 15.25 -9.98
CA GLU A 2 -31.92 13.87 -10.38
C GLU A 2 -30.45 13.51 -10.12
N GLN A 3 -29.54 14.46 -10.12
CA GLN A 3 -28.13 14.23 -9.79
C GLN A 3 -27.93 13.99 -8.28
N GLU A 4 -28.64 14.71 -7.44
CA GLU A 4 -28.59 14.53 -5.98
C GLU A 4 -29.17 13.15 -5.56
N ALA A 5 -30.18 12.66 -6.26
CA ALA A 5 -30.78 11.35 -6.02
C ALA A 5 -29.86 10.15 -6.33
N ARG A 6 -28.73 10.38 -6.99
CA ARG A 6 -27.71 9.35 -7.31
C ARG A 6 -26.51 9.37 -6.37
N MET A 7 -26.52 10.23 -5.37
CA MET A 7 -25.43 10.34 -4.40
C MET A 7 -25.69 9.47 -3.19
N LEU A 8 -24.60 8.99 -2.57
CA LEU A 8 -24.69 8.21 -1.35
C LEU A 8 -25.00 9.13 -0.17
N HIS A 9 -26.21 9.06 0.38
CA HIS A 9 -26.61 9.89 1.52
C HIS A 9 -26.48 9.17 2.86
N ASN A 10 -26.62 7.87 2.87
CA ASN A 10 -26.54 7.08 4.09
C ASN A 10 -25.95 5.70 3.79
N LEU A 11 -25.04 5.27 4.64
CA LEU A 11 -24.45 3.93 4.64
C LEU A 11 -24.42 3.42 6.07
N THR A 12 -24.97 2.22 6.30
CA THR A 12 -24.80 1.52 7.57
C THR A 12 -23.84 0.36 7.35
N ASP A 13 -22.76 0.31 8.11
CA ASP A 13 -21.83 -0.81 8.06
C ASP A 13 -22.31 -1.98 8.93
N SER A 14 -21.56 -3.09 8.87
CA SER A 14 -21.86 -4.31 9.62
C SER A 14 -21.70 -4.20 11.13
N TYR A 15 -21.08 -3.13 11.62
CA TYR A 15 -20.94 -2.83 13.04
C TYR A 15 -22.05 -1.92 13.56
N GLY A 16 -22.97 -1.51 12.70
CA GLY A 16 -24.07 -0.61 13.04
C GLY A 16 -23.69 0.87 13.00
N VAL A 17 -22.52 1.21 12.47
CA VAL A 17 -22.13 2.60 12.26
C VAL A 17 -22.88 3.16 11.06
N ASN A 18 -23.62 4.23 11.28
CA ASN A 18 -24.32 4.97 10.25
C ASN A 18 -23.46 6.14 9.78
N SER A 19 -23.05 6.11 8.52
CA SER A 19 -22.36 7.21 7.85
C SER A 19 -23.36 8.02 7.04
N ASN A 20 -23.60 9.25 7.45
CA ASN A 20 -24.51 10.18 6.79
C ASN A 20 -23.70 11.21 6.01
N HIS A 21 -24.08 11.46 4.78
CA HIS A 21 -23.41 12.37 3.85
C HIS A 21 -24.37 13.43 3.35
N ALA A 22 -23.96 14.68 3.42
CA ALA A 22 -24.66 15.79 2.76
C ALA A 22 -23.76 16.38 1.68
N TYR A 23 -24.38 16.82 0.61
CA TYR A 23 -23.71 17.43 -0.54
C TYR A 23 -24.23 18.85 -0.77
N VAL A 24 -23.38 19.67 -1.37
CA VAL A 24 -23.78 20.98 -1.86
C VAL A 24 -23.38 21.13 -3.32
N ASP A 25 -24.20 21.80 -4.09
CA ASP A 25 -23.83 22.25 -5.43
C ASP A 25 -23.09 23.59 -5.29
N ILE A 26 -21.83 23.63 -5.70
CA ILE A 26 -20.98 24.82 -5.54
C ILE A 26 -21.49 26.02 -6.32
N MET A 27 -22.30 25.83 -7.37
CA MET A 27 -22.91 26.94 -8.13
C MET A 27 -23.97 27.67 -7.32
N THR A 28 -24.74 26.97 -6.48
CA THR A 28 -25.89 27.49 -5.75
C THR A 28 -25.64 27.74 -4.28
N THR A 29 -24.47 27.25 -3.76
CA THR A 29 -24.14 27.39 -2.34
C THR A 29 -23.71 28.81 -1.97
N ASN A 30 -23.86 29.13 -0.69
CA ASN A 30 -23.38 30.40 -0.14
C ASN A 30 -21.88 30.33 0.22
N ALA A 31 -21.30 31.46 0.58
CA ALA A 31 -19.90 31.62 0.94
C ALA A 31 -19.44 30.78 2.17
N THR A 32 -20.35 30.10 2.88
CA THR A 32 -20.00 29.27 4.03
C THR A 32 -19.41 27.91 3.62
N ARG A 33 -19.70 27.45 2.40
CA ARG A 33 -19.22 26.15 1.91
C ARG A 33 -18.31 26.25 0.69
N TYR A 34 -18.54 27.23 -0.15
CA TYR A 34 -17.70 27.49 -1.30
C TYR A 34 -17.38 28.99 -1.42
N VAL A 35 -16.10 29.29 -1.57
CA VAL A 35 -15.61 30.65 -1.75
C VAL A 35 -14.93 30.79 -3.10
N GLN A 36 -15.37 31.75 -3.90
CA GLN A 36 -14.63 32.14 -5.09
C GLN A 36 -13.85 33.42 -4.79
N ASN A 37 -12.54 33.27 -4.64
CA ASN A 37 -11.66 34.41 -4.37
C ASN A 37 -10.39 34.33 -5.24
N PRO A 38 -10.40 34.92 -6.44
CA PRO A 38 -9.29 34.84 -7.39
C PRO A 38 -7.97 35.44 -6.89
N GLY A 39 -7.99 36.28 -5.86
CA GLY A 39 -6.79 36.92 -5.30
C GLY A 39 -6.27 36.32 -4.00
N ALA A 40 -6.95 35.32 -3.41
CA ALA A 40 -6.70 34.89 -2.03
C ALA A 40 -5.55 33.92 -1.86
N ILE A 41 -5.21 33.08 -2.85
CA ILE A 41 -4.23 32.02 -2.71
C ILE A 41 -3.14 32.17 -3.78
N GLN A 42 -3.42 31.80 -5.00
CA GLN A 42 -2.50 31.89 -6.14
C GLN A 42 -3.26 32.38 -7.37
N TYR A 43 -2.65 33.26 -8.14
CA TYR A 43 -3.22 33.69 -9.42
C TYR A 43 -3.27 32.53 -10.39
N VAL A 44 -4.43 32.33 -10.99
CA VAL A 44 -4.66 31.27 -11.98
C VAL A 44 -4.79 31.95 -13.36
N GLY A 45 -3.72 31.82 -14.17
CA GLY A 45 -3.66 32.33 -15.53
C GLY A 45 -4.13 31.35 -16.59
N TYR A 46 -4.32 31.83 -17.84
CA TYR A 46 -4.59 30.93 -18.97
C TYR A 46 -3.55 29.83 -19.08
N PRO A 47 -3.92 28.57 -19.33
CA PRO A 47 -5.24 28.05 -19.76
C PRO A 47 -6.22 27.71 -18.62
N TYR A 48 -5.92 28.03 -17.38
CA TYR A 48 -6.78 27.76 -16.23
C TYR A 48 -7.76 28.91 -15.97
N THR A 49 -8.86 28.60 -15.33
CA THR A 49 -9.87 29.56 -14.91
C THR A 49 -10.60 29.08 -13.67
N ILE A 50 -10.95 30.03 -12.78
CA ILE A 50 -11.81 29.73 -11.64
C ILE A 50 -13.25 29.80 -12.11
N MET A 51 -14.05 28.80 -11.81
CA MET A 51 -15.45 28.70 -12.24
C MET A 51 -16.35 28.22 -11.09
N ASN A 52 -17.62 28.52 -11.22
CA ASN A 52 -18.71 28.01 -10.39
C ASN A 52 -19.58 27.06 -11.21
N PRO A 53 -19.14 25.82 -11.46
CA PRO A 53 -19.95 24.86 -12.19
C PRO A 53 -21.03 24.23 -11.30
N HIS A 54 -22.01 23.57 -11.93
CA HIS A 54 -22.84 22.58 -11.25
C HIS A 54 -21.98 21.37 -10.86
N LEU A 55 -21.37 21.42 -9.70
CA LEU A 55 -20.55 20.37 -9.14
C LEU A 55 -20.98 20.12 -7.69
N PHE A 56 -21.43 18.91 -7.43
CA PHE A 56 -21.78 18.48 -6.08
C PHE A 56 -20.55 17.97 -5.34
N VAL A 57 -20.31 18.54 -4.18
CA VAL A 57 -19.21 18.16 -3.29
C VAL A 57 -19.75 17.87 -1.89
N PRO A 58 -19.08 17.03 -1.08
CA PRO A 58 -19.47 16.81 0.31
C PRO A 58 -19.54 18.14 1.08
N ALA A 59 -20.65 18.38 1.74
CA ALA A 59 -20.79 19.50 2.67
C ALA A 59 -20.37 19.08 4.08
N TRP A 60 -20.76 17.87 4.47
CA TRP A 60 -20.35 17.22 5.70
C TRP A 60 -20.53 15.71 5.64
N ILE A 61 -19.78 15.01 6.48
CA ILE A 61 -19.89 13.57 6.73
C ILE A 61 -20.01 13.38 8.23
N LYS A 62 -21.02 12.62 8.67
CA LYS A 62 -21.26 12.33 10.07
C LYS A 62 -21.42 10.83 10.30
N ASN A 63 -20.59 10.27 11.16
CA ASN A 63 -20.64 8.88 11.57
C ASN A 63 -21.25 8.77 12.97
N THR A 64 -22.23 7.90 13.13
CA THR A 64 -22.92 7.66 14.39
C THR A 64 -23.09 6.18 14.66
N GLU A 65 -22.97 5.79 15.93
CA GLU A 65 -23.28 4.44 16.41
C GLU A 65 -24.16 4.57 17.65
N ASN A 66 -25.28 3.84 17.69
CA ASN A 66 -26.23 3.87 18.83
C ASN A 66 -26.62 5.30 19.26
N ASN A 67 -26.86 6.19 18.30
CA ASN A 67 -27.12 7.62 18.48
C ASN A 67 -25.95 8.45 19.05
N GLN A 68 -24.78 7.86 19.24
CA GLN A 68 -23.57 8.59 19.62
C GLN A 68 -22.83 9.04 18.37
N THR A 69 -22.40 10.30 18.32
CA THR A 69 -21.57 10.81 17.22
C THR A 69 -20.13 10.34 17.43
N LEU A 70 -19.59 9.59 16.46
CA LEU A 70 -18.21 9.12 16.45
C LEU A 70 -17.29 10.12 15.75
N SER A 71 -17.72 10.67 14.62
CA SER A 71 -17.03 11.73 13.89
C SER A 71 -18.04 12.61 13.17
N TRP A 72 -17.71 13.86 12.97
CA TRP A 72 -18.53 14.81 12.25
C TRP A 72 -17.63 15.88 11.62
N GLU A 73 -17.47 15.80 10.29
CA GLU A 73 -16.59 16.64 9.52
C GLU A 73 -17.39 17.55 8.59
N TYR A 74 -17.08 18.82 8.59
CA TYR A 74 -17.57 19.82 7.63
C TYR A 74 -16.47 20.21 6.67
N TYR A 75 -16.86 20.42 5.41
CA TYR A 75 -15.94 20.79 4.34
C TYR A 75 -16.29 22.16 3.77
N LYS A 76 -15.23 22.94 3.50
CA LYS A 76 -15.30 24.21 2.79
C LYS A 76 -14.25 24.23 1.69
N TYR A 77 -14.66 24.71 0.52
CA TYR A 77 -13.84 24.66 -0.68
C TYR A 77 -13.58 26.09 -1.18
N THR A 78 -12.38 26.32 -1.71
CA THR A 78 -12.01 27.61 -2.30
C THR A 78 -11.49 27.40 -3.71
N ASN A 79 -12.00 28.19 -4.67
CA ASN A 79 -11.58 28.24 -6.06
C ASN A 79 -11.60 26.89 -6.77
N ALA A 80 -12.73 26.53 -7.35
CA ALA A 80 -12.83 25.40 -8.29
C ALA A 80 -12.14 25.77 -9.61
N VAL A 81 -11.06 25.09 -9.97
CA VAL A 81 -10.24 25.43 -11.13
C VAL A 81 -10.49 24.48 -12.28
N PHE A 82 -10.62 25.03 -13.47
CA PHE A 82 -10.84 24.34 -14.72
C PHE A 82 -9.77 24.68 -15.75
N HIS A 83 -9.38 23.69 -16.52
CA HIS A 83 -8.50 23.87 -17.66
C HIS A 83 -9.33 24.02 -18.95
N ARG A 84 -9.23 25.17 -19.60
CA ARG A 84 -10.10 25.57 -20.74
C ARG A 84 -9.84 24.79 -22.04
N THR A 85 -8.69 24.15 -22.16
CA THR A 85 -8.25 23.50 -23.42
C THR A 85 -8.21 21.97 -23.32
N GLY A 86 -9.13 21.35 -22.54
CA GLY A 86 -9.44 19.94 -22.65
C GLY A 86 -9.16 19.07 -21.41
N MET A 87 -8.50 19.57 -20.34
CA MET A 87 -8.25 18.77 -19.13
C MET A 87 -9.42 18.82 -18.10
N GLY A 88 -10.41 19.71 -18.30
CA GLY A 88 -11.60 19.80 -17.45
C GLY A 88 -11.31 20.31 -16.03
N PHE A 89 -12.05 19.78 -15.06
CA PHE A 89 -11.91 20.14 -13.65
C PHE A 89 -10.55 19.65 -13.10
N ARG A 90 -9.85 20.56 -12.41
CA ARG A 90 -8.49 20.33 -11.91
C ARG A 90 -8.40 20.26 -10.38
N GLY A 91 -9.50 20.47 -9.68
CA GLY A 91 -9.55 20.47 -8.23
C GLY A 91 -9.82 21.87 -7.65
N PHE A 92 -9.67 21.95 -6.34
CA PHE A 92 -9.78 23.18 -5.57
C PHE A 92 -8.40 23.69 -5.19
N GLN A 93 -8.22 25.00 -5.06
CA GLN A 93 -6.97 25.55 -4.55
C GLN A 93 -6.83 25.38 -3.03
N GLN A 94 -7.95 25.29 -2.31
CA GLN A 94 -7.94 25.03 -0.88
C GLN A 94 -9.16 24.20 -0.48
N ILE A 95 -8.93 23.30 0.46
CA ILE A 95 -9.98 22.57 1.18
C ILE A 95 -9.74 22.75 2.67
N GLU A 96 -10.77 23.20 3.37
CA GLU A 96 -10.80 23.32 4.83
C GLU A 96 -11.76 22.26 5.39
N THR A 97 -11.31 21.51 6.38
CA THR A 97 -12.08 20.46 7.08
C THR A 97 -12.20 20.84 8.54
N GLU A 98 -13.42 20.98 9.04
CA GLU A 98 -13.73 21.26 10.45
C GLU A 98 -14.23 19.97 11.11
N ASP A 99 -13.47 19.45 12.08
CA ASP A 99 -13.90 18.34 12.96
C ASP A 99 -14.73 18.90 14.09
N MET A 100 -16.05 18.71 14.01
CA MET A 100 -17.03 19.23 14.96
C MET A 100 -17.06 18.47 16.30
N VAL A 101 -16.44 17.31 16.39
CA VAL A 101 -16.37 16.52 17.62
C VAL A 101 -15.21 16.96 18.49
N ASN A 102 -14.07 17.27 17.85
CA ASN A 102 -12.84 17.62 18.54
C ASN A 102 -12.49 19.13 18.47
N ASP A 103 -13.35 19.93 17.84
CA ASP A 103 -13.15 21.37 17.62
C ASP A 103 -11.79 21.67 16.96
N ARG A 104 -11.53 21.02 15.83
CA ARG A 104 -10.27 21.11 15.10
C ARG A 104 -10.50 21.49 13.66
N THR A 105 -9.64 22.36 13.13
CA THR A 105 -9.65 22.72 11.73
C THR A 105 -8.37 22.26 11.06
N MET A 106 -8.51 21.65 9.87
CA MET A 106 -7.41 21.29 8.98
C MET A 106 -7.58 22.07 7.68
N THR A 107 -6.49 22.57 7.15
CA THR A 107 -6.48 23.30 5.87
C THR A 107 -5.44 22.68 4.95
N SER A 108 -5.85 22.33 3.73
CA SER A 108 -4.96 21.87 2.67
C SER A 108 -5.01 22.86 1.50
N THR A 109 -3.84 23.26 1.00
CA THR A 109 -3.69 24.11 -0.20
C THR A 109 -3.03 23.33 -1.33
N TYR A 110 -3.46 23.58 -2.55
CA TYR A 110 -3.07 22.83 -3.74
C TYR A 110 -2.57 23.74 -4.85
N ASP A 111 -1.55 23.32 -5.56
CA ASP A 111 -1.09 23.96 -6.78
C ASP A 111 -1.65 23.24 -8.00
N ILE A 112 -2.48 23.94 -8.73
CA ILE A 112 -3.17 23.41 -9.90
C ILE A 112 -2.21 23.23 -11.10
N GLU A 113 -1.19 24.07 -11.21
CA GLU A 113 -0.15 23.94 -12.26
C GLU A 113 0.76 22.75 -12.02
N LEU A 114 0.94 22.37 -10.77
CA LEU A 114 1.62 21.16 -10.33
C LEU A 114 0.66 19.93 -10.25
N LEU A 115 -0.26 19.84 -11.20
CA LEU A 115 -1.21 18.73 -11.35
C LEU A 115 -2.20 18.57 -10.17
N GLY A 116 -2.43 19.64 -9.39
CA GLY A 116 -3.29 19.62 -8.21
C GLY A 116 -2.62 19.02 -6.97
N SER A 117 -1.29 19.11 -6.88
CA SER A 117 -0.54 18.60 -5.73
C SER A 117 -0.75 19.45 -4.50
N GLU A 118 -0.82 18.80 -3.34
CA GLU A 118 -0.92 19.47 -2.05
C GLU A 118 0.41 20.15 -1.71
N LEU A 119 0.41 21.48 -1.60
CA LEU A 119 1.58 22.27 -1.22
C LEU A 119 1.73 22.40 0.28
N GLU A 120 0.61 22.60 0.96
CA GLU A 120 0.61 22.78 2.41
C GLU A 120 -0.61 22.11 3.03
N LYS A 121 -0.39 21.46 4.14
CA LYS A 121 -1.43 20.94 5.02
C LYS A 121 -1.18 21.44 6.43
N SER A 122 -2.12 22.18 6.97
CA SER A 122 -2.07 22.69 8.35
C SER A 122 -3.13 21.99 9.20
N THR A 123 -2.73 21.51 10.36
CA THR A 123 -3.57 20.97 11.41
C THR A 123 -3.28 21.73 12.71
N PRO A 124 -4.04 21.54 13.79
CA PRO A 124 -3.73 22.18 15.08
C PRO A 124 -2.36 21.81 15.67
N THR A 125 -1.79 20.68 15.23
CA THR A 125 -0.53 20.14 15.78
C THR A 125 0.63 20.19 14.81
N ASP A 126 0.35 20.20 13.49
CA ASP A 126 1.38 20.05 12.47
C ASP A 126 1.12 20.95 11.28
N THR A 127 2.20 21.46 10.70
CA THR A 127 2.19 22.10 9.38
C THR A 127 3.15 21.35 8.46
N ILE A 128 2.63 20.84 7.34
CA ILE A 128 3.40 20.12 6.33
C ILE A 128 3.47 20.99 5.08
N LYS A 129 4.69 21.30 4.61
CA LYS A 129 4.95 22.08 3.38
C LYS A 129 5.72 21.23 2.38
N ARG A 130 5.30 21.24 1.12
CA ARG A 130 5.89 20.46 0.04
C ARG A 130 6.35 21.32 -1.12
N ILE A 131 7.50 21.00 -1.66
CA ILE A 131 8.07 21.62 -2.86
C ILE A 131 8.24 20.53 -3.91
N TYR A 132 7.67 20.76 -5.08
CA TYR A 132 7.72 19.85 -6.21
C TYR A 132 8.54 20.41 -7.36
N ASP A 133 8.98 19.53 -8.24
CA ASP A 133 9.49 19.84 -9.57
C ASP A 133 8.60 19.17 -10.62
N LEU A 134 8.26 19.89 -11.66
CA LEU A 134 7.44 19.40 -12.76
C LEU A 134 8.24 19.48 -14.07
N LYS A 135 8.75 18.33 -14.51
CA LYS A 135 9.38 18.18 -15.82
C LYS A 135 8.32 17.82 -16.85
N ARG A 136 8.24 18.59 -17.94
CA ARG A 136 7.35 18.33 -19.07
C ARG A 136 8.14 17.92 -20.29
N GLU A 137 7.82 16.76 -20.82
CA GLU A 137 8.43 16.23 -22.03
C GLU A 137 7.60 16.61 -23.29
N SER A 138 8.25 16.60 -24.45
CA SER A 138 7.60 16.96 -25.74
C SER A 138 6.48 15.99 -26.14
N ASN A 139 6.49 14.77 -25.62
CA ASN A 139 5.48 13.71 -25.84
C ASN A 139 4.24 13.84 -24.95
N ARG A 140 4.08 14.94 -24.22
CA ARG A 140 3.01 15.22 -23.26
C ARG A 140 3.07 14.41 -21.96
N ILE A 141 4.17 13.72 -21.72
CA ILE A 141 4.43 13.10 -20.41
C ILE A 141 4.83 14.21 -19.43
N ALA A 142 4.26 14.17 -18.25
CA ALA A 142 4.62 15.05 -17.14
C ALA A 142 5.16 14.19 -15.99
N LEU A 143 6.38 14.48 -15.56
CA LEU A 143 7.01 13.87 -14.40
C LEU A 143 6.98 14.88 -13.25
N LEU A 144 6.18 14.59 -12.24
CA LEU A 144 6.08 15.38 -11.01
C LEU A 144 6.87 14.68 -9.90
N THR A 145 7.82 15.37 -9.31
CA THR A 145 8.67 14.83 -8.24
C THR A 145 8.64 15.72 -7.02
N LEU A 146 8.55 15.11 -5.82
CA LEU A 146 8.64 15.82 -4.54
C LEU A 146 10.11 16.13 -4.23
N LYS A 147 10.50 17.40 -4.24
CA LYS A 147 11.86 17.81 -3.88
C LYS A 147 12.12 17.96 -2.40
N GLN A 148 11.11 18.49 -1.71
CA GLN A 148 11.24 18.71 -0.26
C GLN A 148 9.87 18.60 0.41
N GLU A 149 9.88 17.98 1.60
CA GLU A 149 8.78 18.03 2.55
C GLU A 149 9.31 18.57 3.88
N THR A 150 8.62 19.55 4.45
CA THR A 150 8.94 20.09 5.77
C THR A 150 7.74 19.89 6.66
N THR A 151 7.90 19.18 7.76
CA THR A 151 6.88 19.00 8.80
C THR A 151 7.31 19.74 10.05
N GLU A 152 6.50 20.71 10.45
CA GLU A 152 6.64 21.47 11.69
C GLU A 152 5.62 20.95 12.70
N ASN A 153 6.06 20.35 13.80
CA ASN A 153 5.17 19.92 14.88
C ASN A 153 5.19 20.95 16.00
N VAL A 154 4.02 21.58 16.24
CA VAL A 154 3.87 22.68 17.21
C VAL A 154 3.98 22.19 18.64
N LEU A 155 3.52 20.96 18.94
CA LEU A 155 3.50 20.43 20.32
C LEU A 155 4.90 20.10 20.84
N ASN A 156 5.75 19.57 19.95
CA ASN A 156 7.10 19.15 20.31
C ASN A 156 8.17 20.18 19.88
N GLU A 157 7.75 21.28 19.25
CA GLU A 157 8.64 22.30 18.69
C GLU A 157 9.72 21.69 17.76
N THR A 158 9.35 20.65 17.00
CA THR A 158 10.25 19.93 16.13
C THR A 158 9.97 20.21 14.66
N THR A 159 11.06 20.32 13.89
CA THR A 159 10.98 20.42 12.44
C THR A 159 11.69 19.21 11.82
N THR A 160 10.97 18.53 10.94
CA THR A 160 11.52 17.43 10.12
C THR A 160 11.58 17.89 8.67
N ILE A 161 12.73 17.73 8.03
CA ILE A 161 12.94 18.10 6.63
C ILE A 161 13.37 16.88 5.84
N GLY A 162 12.54 16.48 4.87
CA GLY A 162 12.86 15.49 3.85
C GLY A 162 13.28 16.17 2.55
N LYS A 163 14.36 15.72 1.90
CA LYS A 163 14.81 16.18 0.58
C LYS A 163 15.07 15.00 -0.32
N TYR A 164 14.76 15.15 -1.60
CA TYR A 164 14.81 14.05 -2.58
C TYR A 164 15.38 14.55 -3.91
N GLU A 165 16.23 13.74 -4.51
CA GLU A 165 16.79 13.95 -5.84
C GLU A 165 16.47 12.73 -6.72
N TYR A 166 16.19 12.98 -7.99
CA TYR A 166 15.69 11.96 -8.91
C TYR A 166 16.51 11.93 -10.19
N ASN A 167 16.53 10.76 -10.83
CA ASN A 167 17.02 10.65 -12.19
C ASN A 167 15.91 11.02 -13.21
N ASP A 168 16.24 10.95 -14.50
CA ASP A 168 15.31 11.28 -15.60
C ASP A 168 14.09 10.35 -15.68
N TYR A 169 14.15 9.19 -15.06
CA TYR A 169 13.05 8.22 -14.99
C TYR A 169 12.16 8.41 -13.75
N GLY A 170 12.44 9.39 -12.89
CA GLY A 170 11.68 9.64 -11.66
C GLY A 170 12.02 8.71 -10.49
N GLN A 171 13.16 8.01 -10.56
CA GLN A 171 13.66 7.17 -9.47
C GLN A 171 14.51 8.00 -8.52
N ILE A 172 14.35 7.81 -7.21
CA ILE A 172 15.12 8.53 -6.20
C ILE A 172 16.59 8.10 -6.28
N LEU A 173 17.50 9.06 -6.50
CA LEU A 173 18.96 8.86 -6.40
C LEU A 173 19.48 9.16 -5.00
N HIS A 174 18.98 10.24 -4.41
CA HIS A 174 19.34 10.65 -3.06
C HIS A 174 18.10 11.05 -2.29
N SER A 175 18.05 10.61 -1.04
CA SER A 175 17.08 11.12 -0.06
C SER A 175 17.80 11.50 1.23
N SER A 176 17.29 12.53 1.90
CA SER A 176 17.75 12.86 3.25
C SER A 176 16.57 13.31 4.10
N VAL A 177 16.51 12.83 5.33
CA VAL A 177 15.53 13.25 6.34
C VAL A 177 16.30 13.71 7.56
N SER A 178 16.02 14.92 8.02
CA SER A 178 16.66 15.48 9.22
C SER A 178 15.60 15.98 10.21
N SER A 179 15.82 15.72 11.51
CA SER A 179 14.96 16.18 12.60
C SER A 179 15.78 16.34 13.87
N GLY A 180 15.97 17.58 14.32
CA GLY A 180 16.84 17.88 15.46
C GLY A 180 18.27 17.38 15.24
N HIS A 181 18.75 16.50 16.12
CA HIS A 181 20.07 15.88 16.07
C HIS A 181 20.14 14.59 15.24
N TYR A 182 19.04 14.21 14.60
CA TYR A 182 18.97 13.00 13.76
C TYR A 182 18.98 13.36 12.28
N THR A 183 19.80 12.64 11.52
CA THR A 183 19.79 12.71 10.05
C THR A 183 19.89 11.31 9.48
N GLU A 184 19.02 11.00 8.53
CA GLU A 184 19.10 9.80 7.71
C GLU A 184 19.28 10.21 6.26
N GLN A 185 20.26 9.61 5.58
CA GLN A 185 20.53 9.82 4.17
C GLN A 185 20.55 8.47 3.47
N ALA A 186 19.96 8.38 2.29
CA ALA A 186 20.06 7.20 1.44
C ALA A 186 20.49 7.59 0.03
N THR A 187 21.40 6.80 -0.52
CA THR A 187 21.90 6.91 -1.88
C THR A 187 21.56 5.61 -2.62
N TYR A 188 20.91 5.72 -3.76
CA TYR A 188 20.45 4.60 -4.56
C TYR A 188 21.17 4.57 -5.91
N SER A 189 21.51 3.38 -6.36
CA SER A 189 22.03 3.13 -7.71
C SER A 189 21.10 2.16 -8.43
N TYR A 190 20.79 2.47 -9.70
CA TYR A 190 19.90 1.67 -10.52
C TYR A 190 20.56 1.32 -11.84
N ARG A 191 20.26 0.11 -12.30
CA ARG A 191 20.50 -0.30 -13.69
C ARG A 191 19.20 -0.07 -14.46
N ASN A 192 19.26 0.84 -15.42
CA ASN A 192 18.18 1.12 -16.35
C ASN A 192 18.60 0.69 -17.76
N VAL A 193 17.73 -0.03 -18.46
CA VAL A 193 17.93 -0.45 -19.86
C VAL A 193 16.76 0.11 -20.65
N ASP A 194 17.08 0.98 -21.62
CA ASP A 194 16.15 1.57 -22.58
C ASP A 194 16.87 1.72 -23.90
N ASP A 195 17.09 0.57 -24.59
CA ASP A 195 17.89 0.48 -25.82
C ASP A 195 17.05 0.21 -27.08
N GLY A 196 15.72 0.24 -26.94
CA GLY A 196 14.76 -0.04 -28.01
C GLY A 196 14.46 -1.52 -28.19
N SER A 197 15.23 -2.44 -27.62
CA SER A 197 14.95 -3.88 -27.59
C SER A 197 14.40 -4.33 -26.24
N LEU A 198 14.86 -3.70 -25.18
CA LEU A 198 14.43 -3.95 -23.82
C LEU A 198 14.13 -2.62 -23.11
N TYR A 199 13.00 -2.57 -22.41
CA TYR A 199 12.61 -1.48 -21.54
C TYR A 199 12.50 -2.01 -20.13
N LEU A 200 13.56 -1.85 -19.33
CA LEU A 200 13.65 -2.31 -17.95
C LEU A 200 14.18 -1.18 -17.08
N LEU A 201 13.34 -0.65 -16.20
CA LEU A 201 13.70 0.46 -15.33
C LEU A 201 13.63 0.07 -13.87
N GLY A 202 14.52 0.65 -13.05
CA GLY A 202 14.46 0.54 -11.60
C GLY A 202 15.07 -0.74 -11.02
N VAL A 203 15.90 -1.45 -11.76
CA VAL A 203 16.68 -2.55 -11.21
C VAL A 203 17.71 -1.98 -10.26
N GLN A 204 17.54 -2.18 -8.96
CA GLN A 204 18.38 -1.59 -7.93
C GLN A 204 19.71 -2.33 -7.81
N ASP A 205 20.82 -1.70 -8.15
CA ASP A 205 22.17 -2.24 -7.97
C ASP A 205 22.65 -2.11 -6.51
N SER A 206 22.40 -0.95 -5.92
CA SER A 206 22.84 -0.73 -4.53
C SER A 206 22.00 0.34 -3.83
N VAL A 207 21.99 0.25 -2.50
CA VAL A 207 21.58 1.34 -1.61
C VAL A 207 22.56 1.47 -0.47
N GLU A 208 22.96 2.71 -0.17
CA GLU A 208 23.71 3.05 1.04
C GLU A 208 22.83 3.95 1.90
N THR A 209 22.59 3.55 3.15
CA THR A 209 21.85 4.31 4.15
C THR A 209 22.79 4.72 5.27
N ARG A 210 22.83 6.02 5.57
CA ARG A 210 23.60 6.61 6.65
C ARG A 210 22.66 7.22 7.67
N LYS A 211 22.72 6.74 8.91
CA LYS A 211 21.96 7.28 10.04
C LYS A 211 22.92 7.93 11.01
N MET A 212 22.72 9.21 11.23
CA MET A 212 23.52 10.03 12.14
C MET A 212 22.64 10.49 13.31
N ARG A 213 23.12 10.30 14.52
CA ARG A 213 22.53 10.86 15.73
C ARG A 213 23.63 11.36 16.62
N ASP A 214 23.65 12.69 16.84
CA ASP A 214 24.77 13.37 17.49
C ASP A 214 26.12 13.01 16.80
N ASP A 215 27.08 12.46 17.54
CA ASP A 215 28.37 12.01 17.02
C ASP A 215 28.38 10.53 16.55
N SER A 216 27.25 9.84 16.61
CA SER A 216 27.15 8.43 16.25
C SER A 216 26.72 8.27 14.80
N LEU A 217 27.50 7.52 14.02
CA LEU A 217 27.23 7.19 12.61
C LEU A 217 27.00 5.69 12.46
N PHE A 218 25.86 5.34 11.87
CA PHE A 218 25.54 3.99 11.41
C PHE A 218 25.46 4.01 9.88
N VAL A 219 26.16 3.09 9.23
CA VAL A 219 26.15 2.95 7.77
C VAL A 219 25.73 1.54 7.40
N GLU A 220 24.68 1.44 6.60
CA GLU A 220 24.20 0.20 5.99
C GLU A 220 24.39 0.29 4.47
N THR A 221 24.97 -0.73 3.86
CA THR A 221 25.12 -0.81 2.40
C THR A 221 24.58 -2.15 1.93
N ILE A 222 23.67 -2.12 0.98
CA ILE A 222 23.14 -3.29 0.28
C ILE A 222 23.63 -3.22 -1.17
N HIS A 223 24.16 -4.33 -1.67
CA HIS A 223 24.55 -4.49 -3.06
C HIS A 223 23.94 -5.75 -3.63
N ILE A 224 23.40 -5.68 -4.86
CA ILE A 224 22.74 -6.78 -5.54
C ILE A 224 23.39 -6.97 -6.90
N ASP A 225 23.85 -8.19 -7.20
CA ASP A 225 24.33 -8.59 -8.50
C ASP A 225 23.23 -9.35 -9.27
N TYR A 226 23.20 -9.19 -10.59
CA TYR A 226 22.21 -9.78 -11.47
C TYR A 226 22.86 -10.60 -12.58
N ASP A 227 22.18 -11.66 -13.04
CA ASP A 227 22.56 -12.38 -14.26
C ASP A 227 22.13 -11.61 -15.53
N ASP A 228 22.44 -12.19 -16.70
CA ASP A 228 22.11 -11.59 -18.01
C ASP A 228 20.58 -11.49 -18.24
N ARG A 229 19.76 -12.14 -17.44
CA ARG A 229 18.29 -12.08 -17.45
C ARG A 229 17.73 -11.08 -16.45
N TYR A 230 18.61 -10.33 -15.77
CA TYR A 230 18.27 -9.40 -14.68
C TYR A 230 17.64 -10.08 -13.45
N LEU A 231 17.91 -11.38 -13.25
CA LEU A 231 17.55 -12.06 -11.99
C LEU A 231 18.65 -11.82 -10.95
N PRO A 232 18.31 -11.50 -9.68
CA PRO A 232 19.32 -11.30 -8.64
C PRO A 232 20.06 -12.63 -8.36
N VAL A 233 21.38 -12.64 -8.51
CA VAL A 233 22.22 -13.82 -8.22
C VAL A 233 22.97 -13.72 -6.91
N SER A 234 23.20 -12.50 -6.42
CA SER A 234 23.75 -12.29 -5.08
C SER A 234 23.20 -11.01 -4.44
N ARG A 235 23.12 -11.01 -3.12
CA ARG A 235 22.86 -9.84 -2.30
C ARG A 235 23.86 -9.81 -1.15
N THR A 236 24.56 -8.70 -1.00
CA THR A 236 25.50 -8.46 0.09
C THR A 236 25.07 -7.25 0.89
N GLU A 237 24.93 -7.43 2.20
CA GLU A 237 24.67 -6.36 3.16
C GLU A 237 25.90 -6.14 4.03
N ARG A 238 26.22 -4.88 4.29
CA ARG A 238 27.27 -4.50 5.21
C ARG A 238 26.77 -3.47 6.21
N ILE A 239 27.15 -3.64 7.45
CA ILE A 239 26.91 -2.68 8.53
C ILE A 239 28.27 -2.14 8.99
N ASN A 240 28.44 -0.82 8.92
CA ASN A 240 29.68 -0.14 9.23
C ASN A 240 30.91 -0.78 8.55
N GLY A 241 30.73 -1.14 7.26
CA GLY A 241 31.77 -1.75 6.43
C GLY A 241 31.97 -3.25 6.63
N LYS A 242 31.41 -3.86 7.69
CA LYS A 242 31.50 -5.30 7.95
C LYS A 242 30.31 -6.02 7.30
N LYS A 243 30.55 -7.17 6.70
CA LYS A 243 29.46 -8.02 6.15
C LYS A 243 28.52 -8.43 7.27
N SER A 244 27.23 -8.23 7.09
CA SER A 244 26.16 -8.66 7.99
C SER A 244 25.32 -9.79 7.39
N LEU A 245 25.13 -9.76 6.06
CA LEU A 245 24.39 -10.76 5.32
C LEU A 245 25.00 -10.97 3.95
N GLN A 246 25.07 -12.21 3.50
CA GLN A 246 25.31 -12.57 2.10
C GLN A 246 24.31 -13.64 1.68
N GLU A 247 23.70 -13.42 0.54
CA GLU A 247 22.76 -14.35 -0.08
C GLU A 247 23.21 -14.66 -1.50
N LYS A 248 22.91 -15.88 -1.97
CA LYS A 248 23.09 -16.30 -3.37
C LYS A 248 21.82 -16.98 -3.83
N PHE A 249 21.47 -16.76 -5.09
CA PHE A 249 20.28 -17.30 -5.71
C PHE A 249 20.69 -18.03 -7.01
N GLU A 250 20.13 -19.21 -7.22
CA GLU A 250 20.33 -20.00 -8.43
C GLU A 250 18.97 -20.20 -9.12
N TYR A 251 18.95 -20.16 -10.46
CA TYR A 251 17.72 -20.27 -11.24
C TYR A 251 17.87 -21.29 -12.36
N ASN A 252 16.77 -21.95 -12.71
CA ASN A 252 16.71 -22.79 -13.91
C ASN A 252 16.44 -21.95 -15.17
N ALA A 253 16.33 -22.64 -16.31
CA ALA A 253 16.03 -22.00 -17.60
C ALA A 253 14.63 -21.36 -17.64
N ASN A 254 13.72 -21.79 -16.81
CA ASN A 254 12.35 -21.27 -16.69
C ASN A 254 12.23 -20.13 -15.67
N TRP A 255 13.34 -19.52 -15.23
CA TRP A 255 13.41 -18.40 -14.28
C TRP A 255 12.95 -18.73 -12.85
N GLN A 256 12.82 -20.01 -12.52
CA GLN A 256 12.43 -20.46 -11.20
C GLN A 256 13.66 -20.63 -10.32
N MET A 257 13.59 -20.16 -9.09
CA MET A 257 14.69 -20.27 -8.14
C MET A 257 14.89 -21.75 -7.73
N THR A 258 16.08 -22.29 -8.04
CA THR A 258 16.45 -23.67 -7.68
C THR A 258 17.26 -23.75 -6.40
N ALA A 259 17.88 -22.66 -5.97
CA ALA A 259 18.50 -22.57 -4.67
C ALA A 259 18.56 -21.16 -4.13
N HIS A 260 18.46 -21.06 -2.82
CA HIS A 260 18.77 -19.89 -2.01
C HIS A 260 19.81 -20.27 -0.98
N SER A 261 20.92 -19.55 -0.94
CA SER A 261 21.97 -19.77 0.03
C SER A 261 22.22 -18.52 0.85
N GLN A 262 22.30 -18.66 2.16
CA GLN A 262 22.61 -17.57 3.10
C GLN A 262 23.90 -17.89 3.83
N CYS A 263 24.84 -16.94 3.88
CA CYS A 263 26.08 -17.09 4.60
C CYS A 263 25.94 -16.64 6.05
N ASN A 264 26.35 -17.48 6.98
CA ASN A 264 26.62 -17.05 8.34
C ASN A 264 28.03 -16.41 8.37
N TYR A 265 28.08 -15.08 8.51
CA TYR A 265 29.32 -14.31 8.47
C TYR A 265 30.30 -14.62 9.63
N GLU A 266 29.82 -15.20 10.74
CA GLU A 266 30.69 -15.61 11.87
C GLU A 266 31.47 -16.89 11.58
N SER A 267 30.90 -17.78 10.78
CA SER A 267 31.48 -19.11 10.50
C SER A 267 31.88 -19.32 9.04
N ASP A 268 31.61 -18.37 8.15
CA ASP A 268 31.75 -18.50 6.69
C ASP A 268 31.02 -19.73 6.10
N GLN A 269 30.05 -20.27 6.84
CA GLN A 269 29.24 -21.41 6.40
C GLN A 269 28.03 -20.94 5.61
N TRP A 270 27.78 -21.62 4.51
CA TRP A 270 26.61 -21.39 3.67
C TRP A 270 25.49 -22.34 4.01
N LEU A 271 24.35 -21.80 4.36
CA LEU A 271 23.10 -22.54 4.56
C LEU A 271 22.32 -22.50 3.25
N LYS A 272 22.22 -23.64 2.55
CA LYS A 272 21.60 -23.76 1.23
C LYS A 272 20.25 -24.47 1.33
N THR A 273 19.18 -23.79 0.93
CA THR A 273 17.86 -24.37 0.66
C THR A 273 17.75 -24.64 -0.83
N GLN A 274 17.22 -25.80 -1.23
CA GLN A 274 17.07 -26.20 -2.63
C GLN A 274 15.61 -26.45 -2.98
N PHE A 275 15.25 -26.13 -4.23
CA PHE A 275 13.89 -26.21 -4.76
C PHE A 275 13.88 -27.01 -6.06
N GLU A 276 12.99 -28.01 -6.15
CA GLU A 276 12.78 -28.82 -7.34
C GLU A 276 11.36 -28.59 -7.89
N TYR A 277 11.23 -28.49 -9.21
CA TYR A 277 9.98 -28.20 -9.89
C TYR A 277 9.64 -29.30 -10.88
N ASN A 278 8.34 -29.53 -11.10
CA ASN A 278 7.86 -30.39 -12.20
C ASN A 278 7.81 -29.62 -13.54
N ASP A 279 7.45 -30.34 -14.61
CA ASP A 279 7.36 -29.78 -15.96
C ASP A 279 6.29 -28.68 -16.10
N LEU A 280 5.31 -28.62 -15.18
CA LEU A 280 4.30 -27.56 -15.10
C LEU A 280 4.75 -26.35 -14.29
N GLY A 281 5.97 -26.38 -13.75
CA GLY A 281 6.52 -25.29 -12.96
C GLY A 281 6.08 -25.25 -11.49
N GLN A 282 5.46 -26.30 -10.98
CA GLN A 282 5.04 -26.40 -9.59
C GLN A 282 6.18 -26.93 -8.73
N LEU A 283 6.36 -26.34 -7.53
CA LEU A 283 7.36 -26.78 -6.55
C LEU A 283 6.99 -28.18 -6.03
N VAL A 284 7.81 -29.18 -6.34
CA VAL A 284 7.55 -30.57 -5.92
C VAL A 284 8.41 -31.00 -4.74
N LYS A 285 9.51 -30.29 -4.48
CA LYS A 285 10.35 -30.58 -3.32
C LYS A 285 11.13 -29.35 -2.88
N GLU A 286 11.17 -29.15 -1.56
CA GLU A 286 12.03 -28.19 -0.88
C GLU A 286 12.94 -28.95 0.07
N THR A 287 14.25 -28.65 0.04
CA THR A 287 15.25 -29.27 0.93
C THR A 287 15.96 -28.18 1.71
N ASP A 288 15.90 -28.25 3.03
CA ASP A 288 16.54 -27.29 3.92
C ASP A 288 18.08 -27.52 4.01
N PRO A 289 18.84 -26.60 4.64
CA PRO A 289 20.28 -26.71 4.77
C PRO A 289 20.77 -27.93 5.57
N MET A 290 19.90 -28.55 6.34
CA MET A 290 20.20 -29.80 7.13
C MET A 290 19.91 -31.06 6.33
N GLY A 291 19.39 -30.94 5.11
CA GLY A 291 19.01 -32.05 4.24
C GLY A 291 17.60 -32.59 4.50
N PHE A 292 16.83 -31.97 5.40
CA PHE A 292 15.43 -32.32 5.57
C PHE A 292 14.61 -31.79 4.41
N HIS A 293 13.69 -32.59 3.92
CA HIS A 293 12.89 -32.22 2.78
C HIS A 293 11.39 -32.31 3.02
N VAL A 294 10.65 -31.50 2.30
CA VAL A 294 9.21 -31.59 2.13
C VAL A 294 8.93 -31.83 0.65
N THR A 295 8.06 -32.80 0.36
CA THR A 295 7.61 -33.06 -1.00
C THR A 295 6.14 -32.70 -1.16
N HIS A 296 5.80 -32.11 -2.29
CA HIS A 296 4.46 -31.62 -2.64
C HIS A 296 3.91 -32.45 -3.80
N ARG A 297 2.65 -32.80 -3.72
CA ARG A 297 1.92 -33.45 -4.82
C ARG A 297 0.73 -32.60 -5.23
N TYR A 298 0.50 -32.52 -6.52
CA TYR A 298 -0.55 -31.75 -7.13
C TYR A 298 -1.47 -32.64 -7.95
N ASP A 299 -2.70 -32.20 -8.11
CA ASP A 299 -3.64 -32.76 -9.07
C ASP A 299 -3.22 -32.36 -10.49
N GLU A 300 -3.07 -33.31 -11.37
CA GLU A 300 -2.58 -33.08 -12.74
C GLU A 300 -3.57 -32.27 -13.61
N THR A 301 -4.85 -32.29 -13.26
CA THR A 301 -5.90 -31.62 -14.04
C THR A 301 -6.15 -30.20 -13.54
N THR A 302 -6.22 -30.03 -12.23
CA THR A 302 -6.58 -28.74 -11.61
C THR A 302 -5.38 -27.93 -11.15
N GLY A 303 -4.22 -28.58 -10.97
CA GLY A 303 -3.02 -27.97 -10.39
C GLY A 303 -3.09 -27.73 -8.90
N LEU A 304 -4.16 -28.15 -8.23
CA LEU A 304 -4.33 -27.92 -6.79
C LEU A 304 -3.43 -28.86 -5.96
N PRO A 305 -2.88 -28.41 -4.82
CA PRO A 305 -2.09 -29.25 -3.92
C PRO A 305 -2.90 -30.41 -3.37
N LEU A 306 -2.42 -31.64 -3.49
CA LEU A 306 -3.07 -32.83 -2.92
C LEU A 306 -2.47 -33.25 -1.58
N SER A 307 -1.16 -33.10 -1.43
CA SER A 307 -0.49 -33.46 -0.19
C SER A 307 0.90 -32.87 -0.06
N ASP A 308 1.32 -32.68 1.20
CA ASP A 308 2.68 -32.36 1.61
C ASP A 308 3.20 -33.51 2.49
N THR A 309 4.40 -33.99 2.21
CA THR A 309 5.04 -35.06 2.99
C THR A 309 6.40 -34.58 3.49
N ASP A 310 6.61 -34.61 4.79
CA ASP A 310 7.88 -34.24 5.40
C ASP A 310 8.94 -35.36 5.31
N HIS A 311 10.18 -35.05 5.71
CA HIS A 311 11.32 -35.99 5.70
C HIS A 311 11.13 -37.24 6.58
N LYS A 312 10.14 -37.27 7.48
CA LYS A 312 9.76 -38.42 8.30
C LYS A 312 8.63 -39.24 7.68
N GLY A 313 8.18 -38.88 6.48
CA GLY A 313 7.07 -39.54 5.80
C GLY A 313 5.69 -39.17 6.34
N ARG A 314 5.60 -38.14 7.19
CA ARG A 314 4.33 -37.68 7.72
C ARG A 314 3.64 -36.82 6.67
N THR A 315 2.43 -37.21 6.27
CA THR A 315 1.72 -36.60 5.15
C THR A 315 0.49 -35.83 5.62
N THR A 316 0.41 -34.56 5.26
CA THR A 316 -0.81 -33.77 5.29
C THR A 316 -1.50 -33.88 3.94
N ARG A 317 -2.83 -34.07 3.93
CA ARG A 317 -3.62 -34.22 2.70
C ARG A 317 -4.68 -33.12 2.61
N TYR A 318 -4.98 -32.69 1.37
CA TYR A 318 -5.94 -31.64 1.05
C TYR A 318 -7.04 -32.17 0.13
N GLU A 319 -8.27 -31.74 0.39
CA GLU A 319 -9.44 -32.06 -0.43
C GLU A 319 -10.16 -30.74 -0.77
N TYR A 320 -10.62 -30.61 -2.03
CA TYR A 320 -11.21 -29.37 -2.55
C TYR A 320 -12.62 -29.62 -3.10
N ASP A 321 -13.39 -28.53 -3.20
CA ASP A 321 -14.66 -28.56 -3.94
C ASP A 321 -14.44 -28.37 -5.46
N GLU A 322 -15.52 -28.45 -6.22
CA GLU A 322 -15.52 -28.25 -7.68
C GLU A 322 -15.04 -26.85 -8.12
N TRP A 323 -15.01 -25.88 -7.22
CA TRP A 323 -14.58 -24.50 -7.43
C TRP A 323 -13.13 -24.26 -7.00
N GLY A 324 -12.44 -25.28 -6.46
CA GLY A 324 -11.08 -25.19 -5.96
C GLY A 324 -10.97 -24.62 -4.54
N ASN A 325 -12.05 -24.50 -3.78
CA ASN A 325 -11.98 -24.11 -2.38
C ASN A 325 -11.56 -25.30 -1.50
N LEU A 326 -10.65 -25.05 -0.56
CA LEU A 326 -10.20 -26.10 0.36
C LEU A 326 -11.31 -26.52 1.32
N LEU A 327 -11.78 -27.75 1.17
CA LEU A 327 -12.84 -28.33 2.01
C LEU A 327 -12.27 -29.01 3.25
N LYS A 328 -11.11 -29.69 3.11
CA LYS A 328 -10.60 -30.49 4.20
C LYS A 328 -9.09 -30.61 4.16
N THR A 329 -8.49 -30.47 5.34
CA THR A 329 -7.10 -30.82 5.61
C THR A 329 -7.07 -32.00 6.58
N THR A 330 -6.33 -33.06 6.24
CA THR A 330 -6.08 -34.21 7.13
C THR A 330 -4.61 -34.19 7.53
N TYR A 331 -4.34 -34.00 8.79
CA TYR A 331 -3.00 -33.99 9.35
C TYR A 331 -2.43 -35.40 9.58
N PRO A 332 -1.10 -35.56 9.69
CA PRO A 332 -0.45 -36.87 9.88
C PRO A 332 -0.89 -37.62 11.15
N ASP A 333 -1.32 -36.91 12.17
CA ASP A 333 -1.82 -37.44 13.44
C ASP A 333 -3.31 -37.82 13.39
N GLY A 334 -3.93 -37.73 12.23
CA GLY A 334 -5.35 -38.04 12.01
C GLY A 334 -6.33 -36.91 12.35
N ARG A 335 -5.87 -35.80 12.90
CA ARG A 335 -6.72 -34.61 13.07
C ARG A 335 -7.19 -34.11 11.71
N LYS A 336 -8.39 -33.54 11.68
CA LYS A 336 -9.00 -33.00 10.48
C LYS A 336 -9.45 -31.57 10.72
N LYS A 337 -9.19 -30.70 9.77
CA LYS A 337 -9.78 -29.37 9.66
C LYS A 337 -10.69 -29.38 8.44
N GLN A 338 -11.95 -29.00 8.63
CA GLN A 338 -12.94 -28.93 7.55
C GLN A 338 -13.51 -27.54 7.49
N THR A 339 -13.75 -27.06 6.28
CA THR A 339 -14.41 -25.77 6.01
C THR A 339 -15.64 -26.02 5.12
N ALA A 340 -16.71 -25.31 5.41
CA ALA A 340 -17.92 -25.34 4.59
C ALA A 340 -18.44 -23.92 4.42
N THR A 341 -18.68 -23.52 3.18
CA THR A 341 -19.29 -22.25 2.83
C THR A 341 -20.79 -22.44 2.61
N ALA A 342 -21.60 -21.59 3.22
CA ALA A 342 -23.04 -21.61 3.04
C ALA A 342 -23.59 -20.18 3.09
N TRP A 343 -24.70 -19.94 2.40
CA TRP A 343 -25.46 -18.69 2.54
C TRP A 343 -25.96 -18.54 3.98
N SER A 344 -25.96 -17.32 4.48
CA SER A 344 -26.55 -17.01 5.77
C SER A 344 -28.07 -17.13 5.72
N SER A 345 -28.70 -17.60 6.82
CA SER A 345 -30.14 -17.51 6.99
C SER A 345 -30.55 -16.06 7.26
N PRO A 346 -31.86 -15.68 7.09
CA PRO A 346 -32.31 -14.31 7.37
C PRO A 346 -32.04 -13.80 8.80
N GLU A 347 -31.82 -14.72 9.74
CA GLU A 347 -31.56 -14.42 11.16
C GLU A 347 -30.07 -14.33 11.47
N GLU A 348 -29.20 -14.72 10.53
CA GLU A 348 -27.74 -14.68 10.69
C GLU A 348 -27.18 -13.40 10.06
N PRO A 349 -26.10 -12.82 10.64
CA PRO A 349 -25.47 -11.64 10.07
C PRO A 349 -24.74 -11.97 8.76
N GLY A 350 -24.67 -10.97 7.87
CA GLY A 350 -23.93 -11.10 6.62
C GLY A 350 -24.69 -11.87 5.53
N LEU A 351 -24.04 -12.03 4.37
CA LEU A 351 -24.60 -12.68 3.19
C LEU A 351 -24.30 -14.17 3.16
N PHE A 352 -23.09 -14.55 3.55
CA PHE A 352 -22.67 -15.95 3.62
C PHE A 352 -21.77 -16.19 4.83
N ARG A 353 -21.59 -17.45 5.18
CA ARG A 353 -20.71 -17.86 6.26
C ARG A 353 -19.74 -18.94 5.82
N ILE A 354 -18.57 -18.94 6.43
CA ILE A 354 -17.61 -20.04 6.41
C ILE A 354 -17.62 -20.68 7.78
N THR A 355 -17.89 -21.97 7.82
CA THR A 355 -17.82 -22.78 9.03
C THR A 355 -16.52 -23.55 9.04
N ALA A 356 -15.70 -23.41 10.08
CA ALA A 356 -14.48 -24.16 10.28
C ALA A 356 -14.64 -25.10 11.48
N ALA A 357 -14.42 -26.39 11.24
CA ALA A 357 -14.42 -27.44 12.25
C ALA A 357 -13.02 -28.07 12.28
N GLU A 358 -12.41 -28.18 13.44
CA GLU A 358 -11.14 -28.86 13.63
C GLU A 358 -11.24 -29.86 14.80
N THR A 359 -10.68 -31.05 14.61
CA THR A 359 -10.72 -32.11 15.62
C THR A 359 -10.15 -31.61 16.95
N GLY A 360 -10.97 -31.67 18.00
CA GLY A 360 -10.60 -31.22 19.37
C GLY A 360 -10.79 -29.74 19.62
N ASN A 361 -11.19 -28.96 18.64
CA ASN A 361 -11.45 -27.52 18.78
C ASN A 361 -12.93 -27.22 18.63
N PRO A 362 -13.43 -26.12 19.25
CA PRO A 362 -14.76 -25.62 19.03
C PRO A 362 -15.02 -25.26 17.57
N LEU A 363 -16.27 -25.40 17.13
CA LEU A 363 -16.68 -24.97 15.80
C LEU A 363 -16.64 -23.45 15.71
N VAL A 364 -16.02 -22.94 14.66
CA VAL A 364 -15.98 -21.49 14.37
C VAL A 364 -16.83 -21.18 13.14
N LYS A 365 -17.72 -20.21 13.25
CA LYS A 365 -18.48 -19.67 12.12
C LYS A 365 -18.07 -18.21 11.90
N THR A 366 -17.58 -17.90 10.71
CA THR A 366 -17.28 -16.53 10.30
C THR A 366 -18.25 -16.11 9.22
N TYR A 367 -18.91 -14.98 9.44
CA TYR A 367 -19.93 -14.41 8.56
C TYR A 367 -19.32 -13.27 7.74
N TYR A 368 -19.76 -13.17 6.47
CA TYR A 368 -19.23 -12.22 5.50
C TYR A 368 -20.35 -11.46 4.80
N ASP A 369 -20.08 -10.20 4.47
CA ASP A 369 -20.94 -9.39 3.60
C ASP A 369 -20.71 -9.69 2.11
N ALA A 370 -21.44 -8.98 1.22
CA ALA A 370 -21.34 -9.12 -0.23
C ALA A 370 -19.97 -8.74 -0.81
N LEU A 371 -19.16 -7.96 -0.06
CA LEU A 371 -17.81 -7.56 -0.43
C LEU A 371 -16.72 -8.47 0.18
N LYS A 372 -17.14 -9.63 0.73
CA LYS A 372 -16.26 -10.58 1.44
C LYS A 372 -15.56 -10.00 2.68
N ARG A 373 -16.12 -8.96 3.30
CA ARG A 373 -15.63 -8.44 4.57
C ARG A 373 -16.25 -9.23 5.72
N GLU A 374 -15.44 -9.57 6.72
CA GLU A 374 -15.93 -10.24 7.94
C GLU A 374 -16.86 -9.30 8.71
N VAL A 375 -18.05 -9.79 9.05
CA VAL A 375 -19.05 -9.06 9.83
C VAL A 375 -19.22 -9.62 11.25
N ARG A 376 -18.93 -10.90 11.45
CA ARG A 376 -19.00 -11.55 12.75
C ARG A 376 -18.25 -12.87 12.76
N THR A 377 -17.58 -13.17 13.87
CA THR A 377 -17.10 -14.51 14.19
C THR A 377 -17.79 -15.03 15.46
N ALA A 378 -18.29 -16.25 15.39
CA ALA A 378 -18.95 -16.95 16.50
C ALA A 378 -18.28 -18.31 16.72
N THR A 379 -17.99 -18.63 17.98
CA THR A 379 -17.46 -19.93 18.41
C THR A 379 -18.53 -20.68 19.19
N THR A 380 -18.81 -21.90 18.77
CA THR A 380 -19.76 -22.76 19.51
C THR A 380 -18.96 -23.62 20.48
N ARG A 381 -19.30 -23.55 21.74
CA ARG A 381 -18.74 -24.42 22.80
C ARG A 381 -19.42 -25.78 22.80
#